data_607e8f63d3ff5e515f97a3ae7945cb38
#
_entry.id   607e8f63d3ff5e515f97a3ae7945cb38
#
_cell.length_a   1.000
_cell.length_b   1.000
_cell.length_c   1.000
_cell.angle_alpha   90.00
_cell.angle_beta   90.00
_cell.angle_gamma   90.00
#
_symmetry.space_group_name_H-M   'P 1'
#
loop_
_entity.id
_entity.type
_entity.pdbx_description
1 polymer ?
#
loop_
_entity_poly.entity_id
_entity_poly.type
_entity_poly.pdbx_seq_one_letter_code
_entity_poly.pdbx_strand_id
1 'polypeptide(L)'
;MKYEWDDTKKWSNFEKHGVDFCDAVFFNWQHALIIEDARNDYAEDRFNAFAPINNRLYVMTYTLRDDVIRVISLRKANKREVNYYVSNFQNLNAN
;
A
#
# COMPACT_ATOMS: atom_id res chain seq x y z
N MET A 1 1.63 -11.99 9.38
CA MET A 1 1.19 -11.54 8.05
C MET A 1 2.23 -11.93 7.03
N LYS A 2 1.80 -12.60 5.98
CA LYS A 2 2.73 -13.10 4.96
C LYS A 2 2.68 -12.22 3.72
N TYR A 3 3.86 -11.98 3.15
CA TYR A 3 4.02 -11.20 1.93
C TYR A 3 4.67 -12.05 0.85
N GLU A 4 4.29 -11.80 -0.39
CA GLU A 4 4.99 -12.32 -1.54
C GLU A 4 5.05 -11.26 -2.63
N TRP A 5 5.87 -11.48 -3.64
CA TRP A 5 5.97 -10.57 -4.79
C TRP A 5 6.73 -11.23 -5.92
N ASP A 6 6.63 -10.59 -7.08
CA ASP A 6 7.42 -10.93 -8.26
C ASP A 6 8.72 -10.14 -8.18
N ASP A 7 9.88 -10.82 -8.33
CA ASP A 7 11.19 -10.19 -8.22
C ASP A 7 11.41 -9.10 -9.27
N THR A 8 10.86 -9.28 -10.47
CA THR A 8 10.96 -8.25 -11.51
C THR A 8 10.24 -6.99 -11.08
N LYS A 9 9.07 -7.12 -10.47
CA LYS A 9 8.32 -5.97 -9.94
C LYS A 9 9.05 -5.33 -8.78
N LYS A 10 9.68 -6.12 -7.93
CA LYS A 10 10.48 -5.61 -6.81
C LYS A 10 11.58 -4.69 -7.30
N TRP A 11 12.36 -5.13 -8.28
CA TRP A 11 13.45 -4.32 -8.83
C TRP A 11 12.95 -3.10 -9.59
N SER A 12 11.90 -3.26 -10.38
CA SER A 12 11.28 -2.16 -11.11
C SER A 12 10.75 -1.09 -10.17
N ASN A 13 10.11 -1.51 -9.08
CA ASN A 13 9.60 -0.60 -8.06
C ASN A 13 10.74 0.17 -7.38
N PHE A 14 11.83 -0.51 -7.08
CA PHE A 14 12.99 0.12 -6.45
C PHE A 14 13.60 1.18 -7.38
N GLU A 15 13.77 0.86 -8.65
CA GLU A 15 14.28 1.83 -9.63
C GLU A 15 13.38 3.05 -9.74
N LYS A 16 12.07 2.83 -9.74
CA LYS A 16 11.09 3.90 -9.97
C LYS A 16 10.85 4.75 -8.73
N HIS A 17 10.79 4.12 -7.56
CA HIS A 17 10.35 4.80 -6.34
C HIS A 17 11.41 4.83 -5.23
N GLY A 18 12.50 4.09 -5.36
CA GLY A 18 13.53 4.02 -4.33
C GLY A 18 13.10 3.27 -3.08
N VAL A 19 12.06 2.45 -3.16
CA VAL A 19 11.50 1.71 -2.02
C VAL A 19 11.58 0.21 -2.31
N ASP A 20 12.09 -0.53 -1.33
CA ASP A 20 12.22 -1.98 -1.43
C ASP A 20 10.95 -2.65 -0.89
N PHE A 21 10.44 -3.66 -1.60
CA PHE A 21 9.27 -4.41 -1.13
C PHE A 21 9.50 -5.07 0.24
N CYS A 22 10.75 -5.34 0.59
CA CYS A 22 11.07 -5.89 1.92
C CYS A 22 10.63 -4.97 3.05
N ASP A 23 10.48 -3.67 2.79
CA ASP A 23 10.01 -2.72 3.80
C ASP A 23 8.53 -2.89 4.12
N ALA A 24 7.81 -3.72 3.37
CA ALA A 24 6.40 -4.03 3.67
C ALA A 24 6.21 -4.57 5.09
N VAL A 25 7.22 -5.21 5.67
CA VAL A 25 7.13 -5.73 7.03
C VAL A 25 6.91 -4.63 8.07
N PHE A 26 7.28 -3.38 7.74
CA PHE A 26 7.12 -2.23 8.64
C PHE A 26 5.82 -1.47 8.40
N PHE A 27 5.03 -1.88 7.43
CA PHE A 27 3.77 -1.21 7.09
C PHE A 27 2.78 -1.34 8.26
N ASN A 28 2.26 -0.21 8.73
CA ASN A 28 1.40 -0.19 9.92
C ASN A 28 -0.05 -0.41 9.53
N TRP A 29 -0.47 -1.65 9.44
CA TRP A 29 -1.83 -2.01 9.05
C TRP A 29 -2.91 -1.53 10.01
N GLN A 30 -2.59 -1.33 11.29
CA GLN A 30 -3.56 -0.81 12.25
C GLN A 30 -4.02 0.60 11.89
N HIS A 31 -3.17 1.34 11.19
CA HIS A 31 -3.46 2.71 10.77
C HIS A 31 -3.68 2.80 9.26
N ALA A 32 -4.03 1.70 8.61
CA ALA A 32 -4.20 1.68 7.17
C ALA A 32 -5.60 2.15 6.77
N LEU A 33 -5.64 2.99 5.75
CA LEU A 33 -6.85 3.31 5.00
C LEU A 33 -6.79 2.50 3.72
N ILE A 34 -7.73 1.60 3.51
CA ILE A 34 -7.71 0.65 2.40
C ILE A 34 -8.83 0.99 1.43
N ILE A 35 -8.48 1.12 0.16
CA ILE A 35 -9.43 1.44 -0.91
C ILE A 35 -9.28 0.40 -2.00
N GLU A 36 -10.40 -0.18 -2.43
CA GLU A 36 -10.36 -1.10 -3.57
C GLU A 36 -10.08 -0.33 -4.86
N ASP A 37 -9.18 -0.87 -5.66
CA ASP A 37 -8.82 -0.28 -6.95
C ASP A 37 -9.70 -0.87 -8.03
N ALA A 38 -10.77 -0.17 -8.33
CA ALA A 38 -11.77 -0.60 -9.30
C ALA A 38 -11.59 0.03 -10.70
N ARG A 39 -10.44 0.69 -10.93
CA ARG A 39 -10.24 1.44 -12.17
C ARG A 39 -10.13 0.56 -13.40
N ASN A 40 -9.62 -0.63 -13.23
CA ASN A 40 -9.30 -1.51 -14.35
C ASN A 40 -9.93 -2.88 -14.19
N ASP A 41 -10.03 -3.56 -15.31
CA ASP A 41 -10.57 -4.90 -15.38
C ASP A 41 -9.43 -5.90 -15.16
N TYR A 42 -8.98 -5.99 -13.91
CA TYR A 42 -7.96 -6.96 -13.53
C TYR A 42 -8.58 -8.35 -13.37
N ALA A 43 -7.77 -9.37 -13.59
CA ALA A 43 -8.20 -10.75 -13.36
C ALA A 43 -8.43 -11.03 -11.85
N GLU A 44 -7.91 -10.19 -10.97
CA GLU A 44 -8.04 -10.31 -9.52
C GLU A 44 -8.25 -8.93 -8.91
N ASP A 45 -8.84 -8.89 -7.72
CA ASP A 45 -9.08 -7.63 -7.03
C ASP A 45 -7.77 -7.03 -6.54
N ARG A 46 -7.63 -5.74 -6.72
CA ARG A 46 -6.48 -4.97 -6.24
C ARG A 46 -6.93 -3.93 -5.23
N PHE A 47 -6.05 -3.66 -4.29
CA PHE A 47 -6.31 -2.71 -3.22
C PHE A 47 -5.14 -1.74 -3.10
N ASN A 48 -5.47 -0.51 -2.70
CA ASN A 48 -4.47 0.49 -2.33
C ASN A 48 -4.62 0.76 -0.83
N ALA A 49 -3.56 0.51 -0.08
CA ALA A 49 -3.54 0.78 1.34
C ALA A 49 -2.61 1.96 1.61
N PHE A 50 -3.10 2.92 2.38
CA PHE A 50 -2.33 4.10 2.82
C PHE A 50 -2.02 3.91 4.29
N ALA A 51 -0.74 3.80 4.64
CA ALA A 51 -0.35 3.62 6.03
C ALA A 51 1.09 4.10 6.24
N PRO A 52 1.45 4.44 7.50
CA PRO A 52 2.81 4.84 7.77
C PRO A 52 3.77 3.66 7.83
N ILE A 53 5.01 3.93 7.40
CA ILE A 53 6.19 3.18 7.78
C ILE A 53 7.03 4.18 8.53
N ASN A 54 7.25 3.94 9.82
CA ASN A 54 7.85 4.92 10.72
C ASN A 54 7.05 6.22 10.68
N ASN A 55 7.65 7.34 10.30
CA ASN A 55 7.02 8.65 10.33
C ASN A 55 6.56 9.14 8.96
N ARG A 56 6.52 8.25 7.97
CA ARG A 56 6.19 8.65 6.61
C ARG A 56 5.03 7.80 6.08
N LEU A 57 4.09 8.45 5.41
CA LEU A 57 2.99 7.74 4.75
C LEU A 57 3.45 7.08 3.46
N TYR A 58 3.07 5.82 3.29
CA TYR A 58 3.33 5.03 2.09
C TYR A 58 2.02 4.55 1.48
N VAL A 59 2.07 4.21 0.21
CA VAL A 59 0.96 3.58 -0.50
C VAL A 59 1.42 2.22 -0.98
N MET A 60 0.70 1.18 -0.57
CA MET A 60 0.95 -0.18 -1.03
C MET A 60 -0.20 -0.60 -1.93
N THR A 61 0.11 -1.00 -3.16
CA THR A 61 -0.86 -1.65 -4.03
C THR A 61 -0.62 -3.15 -3.92
N TYR A 62 -1.68 -3.91 -3.68
CA TYR A 62 -1.55 -5.35 -3.45
C TYR A 62 -2.81 -6.09 -3.88
N THR A 63 -2.68 -7.39 -3.96
CA THR A 63 -3.80 -8.30 -4.08
C THR A 63 -3.67 -9.39 -3.01
N LEU A 64 -4.75 -10.09 -2.72
CA LEU A 64 -4.74 -11.18 -1.75
C LEU A 64 -4.79 -12.51 -2.48
N ARG A 65 -3.91 -13.43 -2.07
CA ARG A 65 -3.91 -14.82 -2.55
C ARG A 65 -3.82 -15.72 -1.34
N ASP A 66 -4.94 -16.36 -0.98
CA ASP A 66 -5.00 -17.31 0.14
C ASP A 66 -4.42 -16.73 1.43
N ASP A 67 -4.85 -15.53 1.82
CA ASP A 67 -4.38 -14.83 3.01
C ASP A 67 -2.94 -14.31 2.90
N VAL A 68 -2.31 -14.43 1.75
CA VAL A 68 -0.98 -13.85 1.51
C VAL A 68 -1.16 -12.53 0.78
N ILE A 69 -0.45 -11.51 1.23
CA ILE A 69 -0.45 -10.19 0.59
C ILE A 69 0.59 -10.22 -0.52
N ARG A 70 0.11 -10.15 -1.76
CA ARG A 70 1.01 -10.07 -2.91
C ARG A 70 1.23 -8.61 -3.25
N VAL A 71 2.43 -8.13 -2.97
CA VAL A 71 2.78 -6.72 -3.18
C VAL A 71 2.98 -6.45 -4.67
N ILE A 72 2.30 -5.43 -5.18
CA ILE A 72 2.40 -5.02 -6.58
C ILE A 72 3.24 -3.75 -6.69
N SER A 73 3.04 -2.82 -5.75
CA SER A 73 3.89 -1.62 -5.67
C SER A 73 3.93 -1.09 -4.25
N LEU A 74 5.01 -0.37 -3.92
CA LEU A 74 5.18 0.25 -2.62
C LEU A 74 5.97 1.54 -2.82
N ARG A 75 5.37 2.66 -2.43
CA ARG A 75 5.98 3.97 -2.65
C ARG A 75 5.57 4.94 -1.56
N LYS A 76 6.33 6.00 -1.44
CA LYS A 76 5.95 7.12 -0.55
C LYS A 76 4.71 7.81 -1.11
N ALA A 77 3.84 8.23 -0.22
CA ALA A 77 2.66 9.00 -0.61
C ALA A 77 3.07 10.42 -1.01
N ASN A 78 2.35 10.98 -1.98
CA ASN A 78 2.51 12.39 -2.33
C ASN A 78 1.67 13.27 -1.39
N LYS A 79 1.80 14.60 -1.53
CA LYS A 79 1.12 15.53 -0.65
C LYS A 79 -0.40 15.41 -0.70
N ARG A 80 -0.96 15.21 -1.89
CA ARG A 80 -2.40 15.03 -2.06
C ARG A 80 -2.88 13.80 -1.32
N GLU A 81 -2.12 12.72 -1.40
CA GLU A 81 -2.46 11.46 -0.74
C GLU A 81 -2.35 11.58 0.78
N VAL A 82 -1.36 12.31 1.27
CA VAL A 82 -1.25 12.58 2.71
C VAL A 82 -2.47 13.35 3.19
N ASN A 83 -2.88 14.38 2.47
CA ASN A 83 -4.06 15.17 2.84
C ASN A 83 -5.33 14.32 2.81
N TYR A 84 -5.48 13.48 1.80
CA TYR A 84 -6.60 12.55 1.70
C TYR A 84 -6.63 11.59 2.88
N TYR A 85 -5.48 11.00 3.21
CA TYR A 85 -5.36 10.07 4.33
C TYR A 85 -5.74 10.73 5.65
N VAL A 86 -5.18 11.90 5.92
CA VAL A 86 -5.44 12.60 7.19
C VAL A 86 -6.93 12.92 7.32
N SER A 87 -7.56 13.44 6.27
CA SER A 87 -8.98 13.79 6.29
C SER A 87 -9.86 12.58 6.50
N ASN A 88 -9.59 11.50 5.78
CA ASN A 88 -10.46 10.32 5.81
C ASN A 88 -10.22 9.44 7.02
N PHE A 89 -8.98 9.32 7.47
CA PHE A 89 -8.67 8.54 8.65
C PHE A 89 -9.23 9.20 9.90
N GLN A 90 -9.12 10.53 10.00
CA GLN A 90 -9.70 11.28 11.13
C GLN A 90 -11.21 11.14 11.16
N ASN A 91 -11.86 11.18 10.00
CA ASN A 91 -13.32 11.01 9.94
C ASN A 91 -13.75 9.63 10.43
N LEU A 92 -12.98 8.60 10.11
CA LEU A 92 -13.28 7.24 10.57
C LEU A 92 -13.12 7.11 12.08
N ASN A 93 -12.28 7.93 12.69
CA ASN A 93 -11.99 7.87 14.12
C ASN A 93 -12.66 9.00 14.92
N ALA A 94 -13.53 9.77 14.30
CA ALA A 94 -14.16 10.94 14.91
C ALA A 94 -15.31 10.61 15.86
N ASN A 95 -15.69 9.35 15.95
CA ASN A 95 -16.80 8.93 16.80
C ASN A 95 -16.34 8.34 18.12
#